data_61aff7cb0528c3c54d8650ab820e69aa
#
_entry.id   61aff7cb0528c3c54d8650ab820e69aa
#
_cell.length_a   1.000
_cell.length_b   1.000
_cell.length_c   1.000
_cell.angle_alpha   90.00
_cell.angle_beta   90.00
_cell.angle_gamma   90.00
#
_symmetry.space_group_name_H-M   'P 1'
#
loop_
_entity.id
_entity.type
_entity.pdbx_description
1 polymer ?
#
loop_
_entity_poly.entity_id
_entity_poly.type
_entity_poly.pdbx_seq_one_letter_code
_entity_poly.pdbx_strand_id
1 'polypeptide(L)'
;MKLDPRIKALSDILTCFDIEEAKQYIGQKGYFTDDLYRFSDVLSCYHDTLTNVKDNDDDNYIFNDDDNHYWDLFIPESRLLIEKKKYRPFDSKTFEQHFDIGSVIEFRKKDEKNRIYKETIESTSRDYNLNEFYVEIGEYTYTLSDLFEDFELFENGEWKPFGVEE
;
A
#
# COMPACT_ATOMS: atom_id res chain seq x y z
N MET A 1 -3.95 15.59 -23.58
CA MET A 1 -3.91 14.50 -22.57
C MET A 1 -4.39 15.08 -21.24
N LYS A 2 -5.23 14.36 -20.50
CA LYS A 2 -5.64 14.75 -19.13
C LYS A 2 -4.86 13.86 -18.19
N LEU A 3 -4.01 14.48 -17.36
CA LEU A 3 -3.27 13.78 -16.30
C LEU A 3 -4.21 13.39 -15.16
N ASP A 4 -3.83 12.35 -14.42
CA ASP A 4 -4.45 12.00 -13.15
C ASP A 4 -4.42 13.23 -12.21
N PRO A 5 -5.54 13.55 -11.51
CA PRO A 5 -5.60 14.69 -10.61
C PRO A 5 -4.57 14.66 -9.46
N ARG A 6 -3.98 13.48 -9.17
CA ARG A 6 -2.92 13.31 -8.16
C ARG A 6 -1.58 13.85 -8.65
N ILE A 7 -1.38 13.99 -9.96
CA ILE A 7 -0.17 14.56 -10.56
C ILE A 7 -0.38 16.07 -10.71
N LYS A 8 0.40 16.85 -9.98
CA LYS A 8 0.27 18.33 -9.97
C LYS A 8 0.68 18.97 -11.29
N ALA A 9 1.78 18.48 -11.87
CA ALA A 9 2.37 19.01 -13.09
C ALA A 9 3.06 17.91 -13.90
N LEU A 10 3.22 18.13 -15.22
CA LEU A 10 4.01 17.26 -16.07
C LEU A 10 5.48 17.11 -15.59
N SER A 11 6.03 18.17 -15.00
CA SER A 11 7.38 18.17 -14.41
C SER A 11 7.53 17.24 -13.20
N ASP A 12 6.44 16.70 -12.65
CA ASP A 12 6.51 15.70 -11.58
C ASP A 12 6.85 14.30 -12.13
N ILE A 13 6.65 14.09 -13.44
CA ILE A 13 6.99 12.86 -14.16
C ILE A 13 8.44 12.99 -14.64
N LEU A 14 9.28 12.09 -14.18
CA LEU A 14 10.70 12.03 -14.57
C LEU A 14 10.87 11.24 -15.86
N THR A 15 11.73 11.73 -16.72
CA THR A 15 12.03 11.21 -18.06
C THR A 15 13.55 11.03 -18.24
N CYS A 16 13.98 10.62 -19.42
CA CYS A 16 15.40 10.53 -19.75
C CYS A 16 16.17 11.87 -19.66
N PHE A 17 15.48 13.00 -19.60
CA PHE A 17 16.13 14.31 -19.43
C PHE A 17 16.35 14.68 -17.95
N ASP A 18 15.77 13.91 -17.01
CA ASP A 18 15.75 14.21 -15.58
C ASP A 18 16.65 13.25 -14.78
N ILE A 19 17.67 12.64 -15.41
CA ILE A 19 18.52 11.58 -14.83
C ILE A 19 19.13 12.02 -13.51
N GLU A 20 19.73 13.20 -13.43
CA GLU A 20 20.38 13.67 -12.22
C GLU A 20 19.37 13.93 -11.08
N GLU A 21 18.19 14.37 -11.43
CA GLU A 21 17.10 14.52 -10.46
C GLU A 21 16.56 13.14 -10.02
N ALA A 22 16.38 12.22 -10.96
CA ALA A 22 15.87 10.88 -10.70
C ALA A 22 16.75 10.07 -9.74
N LYS A 23 18.09 10.25 -9.80
CA LYS A 23 19.04 9.60 -8.88
C LYS A 23 18.74 9.87 -7.41
N GLN A 24 18.11 11.00 -7.09
CA GLN A 24 17.73 11.37 -5.72
C GLN A 24 16.58 10.51 -5.15
N TYR A 25 15.85 9.81 -6.04
CA TYR A 25 14.73 8.96 -5.70
C TYR A 25 15.06 7.47 -5.64
N ILE A 26 16.34 7.07 -5.87
CA ILE A 26 16.76 5.69 -5.72
C ILE A 26 16.47 5.22 -4.29
N GLY A 27 15.81 4.07 -4.17
CA GLY A 27 15.31 3.51 -2.91
C GLY A 27 13.90 4.00 -2.52
N GLN A 28 13.29 4.91 -3.29
CA GLN A 28 11.92 5.36 -3.05
C GLN A 28 10.92 4.64 -3.97
N LYS A 29 9.71 4.48 -3.48
CA LYS A 29 8.60 3.95 -4.26
C LYS A 29 8.03 4.99 -5.21
N GLY A 30 7.53 4.49 -6.33
CA GLY A 30 6.86 5.30 -7.32
C GLY A 30 6.16 4.46 -8.38
N TYR A 31 5.64 5.13 -9.38
CA TYR A 31 4.88 4.52 -10.46
C TYR A 31 5.66 4.63 -11.76
N PHE A 32 5.69 3.51 -12.49
CA PHE A 32 6.47 3.33 -13.72
C PHE A 32 5.56 3.06 -14.91
N THR A 33 5.94 3.54 -16.08
CA THR A 33 5.29 3.21 -17.36
C THR A 33 6.18 3.61 -18.55
N ASP A 34 5.96 3.01 -19.70
CA ASP A 34 6.56 3.41 -20.99
C ASP A 34 5.60 4.29 -21.81
N ASP A 35 4.39 4.50 -21.31
CA ASP A 35 3.36 5.27 -22.01
C ASP A 35 2.84 6.41 -21.13
N LEU A 36 3.14 7.64 -21.54
CA LEU A 36 2.72 8.84 -20.85
C LEU A 36 1.18 8.94 -20.68
N TYR A 37 0.41 8.35 -21.60
CA TYR A 37 -1.05 8.36 -21.49
C TYR A 37 -1.58 7.53 -20.32
N ARG A 38 -0.81 6.54 -19.84
CA ARG A 38 -1.18 5.77 -18.65
C ARG A 38 -1.21 6.60 -17.38
N PHE A 39 -0.50 7.71 -17.33
CA PHE A 39 -0.62 8.68 -16.24
C PHE A 39 -1.93 9.48 -16.21
N SER A 40 -2.91 9.13 -17.05
CA SER A 40 -4.31 9.53 -16.84
C SER A 40 -4.97 8.81 -15.67
N ASP A 41 -4.41 7.66 -15.24
CA ASP A 41 -4.72 6.94 -14.01
C ASP A 41 -3.42 6.36 -13.43
N VAL A 42 -2.74 7.15 -12.63
CA VAL A 42 -1.41 6.82 -12.09
C VAL A 42 -1.41 5.55 -11.25
N LEU A 43 -2.50 5.23 -10.56
CA LEU A 43 -2.58 4.02 -9.73
C LEU A 43 -2.72 2.73 -10.54
N SER A 44 -3.01 2.82 -11.84
CA SER A 44 -3.00 1.67 -12.74
C SER A 44 -1.61 1.38 -13.33
N CYS A 45 -0.64 2.26 -13.12
CA CYS A 45 0.74 2.06 -13.53
C CYS A 45 1.45 1.06 -12.61
N TYR A 46 2.57 0.52 -13.07
CA TYR A 46 3.37 -0.39 -12.26
C TYR A 46 3.95 0.35 -11.05
N HIS A 47 3.78 -0.20 -9.85
CA HIS A 47 4.18 0.44 -8.60
C HIS A 47 5.25 -0.37 -7.89
N ASP A 48 6.46 0.19 -7.79
CA ASP A 48 7.58 -0.46 -7.14
C ASP A 48 8.66 0.54 -6.68
N THR A 49 9.79 0.04 -6.20
CA THR A 49 10.93 0.83 -5.75
C THR A 49 11.88 1.11 -6.91
N LEU A 50 12.28 2.36 -7.08
CA LEU A 50 13.34 2.72 -8.02
C LEU A 50 14.69 2.25 -7.49
N THR A 51 15.33 1.29 -8.18
CA THR A 51 16.62 0.70 -7.75
C THR A 51 17.81 1.29 -8.44
N ASN A 52 17.65 1.70 -9.70
CA ASN A 52 18.72 2.28 -10.49
C ASN A 52 18.20 3.25 -11.53
N VAL A 53 19.05 4.21 -11.91
CA VAL A 53 18.84 5.13 -13.04
C VAL A 53 20.04 5.00 -13.97
N LYS A 54 19.79 4.56 -15.19
CA LYS A 54 20.86 4.39 -16.20
C LYS A 54 21.06 5.68 -16.97
N ASP A 55 22.33 6.01 -17.15
CA ASP A 55 22.78 7.01 -18.10
C ASP A 55 23.15 6.25 -19.38
N ASN A 56 22.22 6.15 -20.31
CA ASN A 56 22.46 5.36 -21.53
C ASN A 56 22.11 6.19 -22.76
N ASP A 57 23.12 6.52 -23.56
CA ASP A 57 22.98 7.35 -24.76
C ASP A 57 22.15 6.67 -25.87
N ASP A 58 21.92 5.35 -25.79
CA ASP A 58 21.29 4.55 -26.85
C ASP A 58 19.93 3.91 -26.52
N ASP A 59 19.54 3.84 -25.23
CA ASP A 59 18.28 3.20 -24.81
C ASP A 59 17.38 4.19 -24.08
N ASN A 60 16.11 4.27 -24.50
CA ASN A 60 15.10 5.11 -23.87
C ASN A 60 14.69 4.63 -22.46
N TYR A 61 15.04 3.39 -22.09
CA TYR A 61 14.69 2.75 -20.82
C TYR A 61 15.74 3.07 -19.75
N ILE A 62 15.43 4.02 -18.90
CA ILE A 62 16.41 4.55 -17.94
C ILE A 62 16.12 4.19 -16.49
N PHE A 63 14.88 3.83 -16.14
CA PHE A 63 14.48 3.54 -14.76
C PHE A 63 14.38 2.04 -14.53
N ASN A 64 15.05 1.53 -13.47
CA ASN A 64 14.92 0.14 -13.01
C ASN A 64 14.08 0.08 -11.75
N ASP A 65 13.16 -0.89 -11.73
CA ASP A 65 12.45 -1.29 -10.52
C ASP A 65 13.19 -2.41 -9.74
N ASP A 66 12.61 -2.89 -8.66
CA ASP A 66 13.17 -3.94 -7.79
C ASP A 66 13.17 -5.32 -8.47
N ASP A 67 12.27 -5.54 -9.44
CA ASP A 67 12.20 -6.76 -10.27
C ASP A 67 13.13 -6.73 -11.49
N ASN A 68 13.98 -5.69 -11.65
CA ASN A 68 14.87 -5.45 -12.78
C ASN A 68 14.18 -5.21 -14.12
N HIS A 69 12.93 -4.77 -14.14
CA HIS A 69 12.32 -4.23 -15.34
C HIS A 69 12.85 -2.82 -15.63
N TYR A 70 12.74 -2.40 -16.89
CA TYR A 70 13.20 -1.11 -17.37
C TYR A 70 12.03 -0.29 -17.88
N TRP A 71 12.01 1.00 -17.55
CA TRP A 71 10.91 1.90 -17.83
C TRP A 71 11.42 3.25 -18.37
N ASP A 72 10.60 3.89 -19.23
CA ASP A 72 10.89 5.21 -19.79
C ASP A 72 10.52 6.35 -18.86
N LEU A 73 9.49 6.17 -18.07
CA LEU A 73 8.86 7.19 -17.24
C LEU A 73 8.70 6.70 -15.79
N PHE A 74 8.98 7.60 -14.86
CA PHE A 74 8.84 7.36 -13.44
C PHE A 74 8.26 8.58 -12.74
N ILE A 75 7.34 8.37 -11.80
CA ILE A 75 6.88 9.41 -10.88
C ILE A 75 7.04 8.93 -9.45
N PRO A 76 7.87 9.61 -8.62
CA PRO A 76 7.98 9.29 -7.20
C PRO A 76 6.63 9.43 -6.49
N GLU A 77 6.27 8.49 -5.64
CA GLU A 77 5.04 8.56 -4.83
C GLU A 77 4.98 9.86 -4.00
N SER A 78 6.14 10.35 -3.55
CA SER A 78 6.27 11.60 -2.79
C SER A 78 5.83 12.86 -3.55
N ARG A 79 5.76 12.80 -4.90
CA ARG A 79 5.27 13.90 -5.75
C ARG A 79 3.77 13.86 -6.01
N LEU A 80 3.11 12.76 -5.67
CA LEU A 80 1.67 12.64 -5.85
C LEU A 80 0.90 13.31 -4.71
N LEU A 81 -0.26 13.87 -5.07
CA LEU A 81 -1.27 14.28 -4.09
C LEU A 81 -2.06 13.04 -3.63
N ILE A 82 -1.40 12.14 -2.93
CA ILE A 82 -2.08 11.01 -2.31
C ILE A 82 -2.52 11.47 -0.92
N GLU A 83 -3.82 11.59 -0.72
CA GLU A 83 -4.35 11.68 0.63
C GLU A 83 -4.02 10.37 1.34
N LYS A 84 -3.07 10.42 2.27
CA LYS A 84 -2.79 9.28 3.12
C LYS A 84 -4.01 9.10 4.01
N LYS A 85 -4.82 8.11 3.71
CA LYS A 85 -5.90 7.69 4.59
C LYS A 85 -5.33 7.43 5.97
N LYS A 86 -5.92 8.05 6.98
CA LYS A 86 -5.55 7.80 8.37
C LYS A 86 -6.43 6.70 8.91
N TYR A 87 -5.83 5.82 9.67
CA TYR A 87 -6.52 4.73 10.33
C TYR A 87 -6.25 4.77 11.83
N ARG A 88 -7.24 4.37 12.61
CA ARG A 88 -7.10 4.08 14.03
C ARG A 88 -7.48 2.63 14.32
N PRO A 89 -7.00 2.03 15.42
CA PRO A 89 -7.45 0.71 15.83
C PRO A 89 -8.98 0.64 15.92
N PHE A 90 -9.56 -0.50 15.63
CA PHE A 90 -10.92 -0.75 16.04
C PHE A 90 -11.03 -0.65 17.56
N ASP A 91 -12.09 -0.08 18.06
CA ASP A 91 -12.57 -0.36 19.41
C ASP A 91 -13.60 -1.52 19.36
N SER A 92 -14.01 -2.04 20.52
CA SER A 92 -14.94 -3.17 20.56
C SER A 92 -16.24 -2.92 19.80
N LYS A 93 -16.79 -1.72 19.89
CA LYS A 93 -18.03 -1.35 19.23
C LYS A 93 -17.87 -1.27 17.70
N THR A 94 -16.82 -0.61 17.24
CA THR A 94 -16.55 -0.48 15.79
C THR A 94 -16.17 -1.82 15.18
N PHE A 95 -15.48 -2.69 15.92
CA PHE A 95 -15.19 -4.05 15.47
C PHE A 95 -16.46 -4.87 15.29
N GLU A 96 -17.32 -4.92 16.32
CA GLU A 96 -18.59 -5.65 16.29
C GLU A 96 -19.60 -5.10 15.26
N GLN A 97 -19.47 -3.83 14.89
CA GLN A 97 -20.27 -3.23 13.81
C GLN A 97 -19.72 -3.57 12.40
N HIS A 98 -18.44 -3.84 12.29
CA HIS A 98 -17.77 -4.09 11.03
C HIS A 98 -17.72 -5.57 10.66
N PHE A 99 -17.59 -6.45 11.65
CA PHE A 99 -17.46 -7.89 11.47
C PHE A 99 -18.53 -8.67 12.22
N ASP A 100 -19.10 -9.65 11.53
CA ASP A 100 -19.95 -10.66 12.14
C ASP A 100 -19.09 -11.86 12.59
N ILE A 101 -19.44 -12.46 13.73
CA ILE A 101 -18.92 -13.77 14.14
C ILE A 101 -19.32 -14.81 13.09
N GLY A 102 -18.37 -15.64 12.69
CA GLY A 102 -18.53 -16.59 11.60
C GLY A 102 -18.13 -16.05 10.22
N SER A 103 -17.83 -14.76 10.09
CA SER A 103 -17.30 -14.20 8.83
C SER A 103 -15.86 -14.63 8.60
N VAL A 104 -15.53 -14.87 7.33
CA VAL A 104 -14.16 -15.18 6.90
C VAL A 104 -13.48 -13.89 6.50
N ILE A 105 -12.32 -13.63 7.07
CA ILE A 105 -11.48 -12.49 6.74
C ILE A 105 -10.17 -12.94 6.09
N GLU A 106 -9.61 -12.07 5.29
CA GLU A 106 -8.30 -12.26 4.67
C GLU A 106 -7.35 -11.20 5.21
N PHE A 107 -6.24 -11.63 5.81
CA PHE A 107 -5.29 -10.74 6.46
C PHE A 107 -3.86 -11.26 6.34
N ARG A 108 -2.88 -10.39 6.59
CA ARG A 108 -1.46 -10.74 6.57
C ARG A 108 -0.68 -9.93 7.59
N LYS A 109 0.50 -10.43 8.00
CA LYS A 109 1.44 -9.63 8.77
C LYS A 109 2.08 -8.54 7.90
N LYS A 110 2.31 -7.37 8.47
CA LYS A 110 2.95 -6.24 7.78
C LYS A 110 4.39 -6.53 7.35
N ASP A 111 5.10 -7.37 8.10
CA ASP A 111 6.48 -7.81 7.85
C ASP A 111 6.58 -9.07 6.98
N GLU A 112 5.47 -9.83 6.81
CA GLU A 112 5.42 -11.06 6.01
C GLU A 112 4.36 -10.96 4.90
N LYS A 113 4.49 -9.99 3.99
CA LYS A 113 3.46 -9.67 2.97
C LYS A 113 3.11 -10.82 2.02
N ASN A 114 4.01 -11.79 1.85
CA ASN A 114 3.79 -12.95 0.99
C ASN A 114 2.96 -14.06 1.65
N ARG A 115 2.70 -13.96 2.97
CA ARG A 115 1.92 -14.95 3.70
C ARG A 115 0.54 -14.39 4.03
N ILE A 116 -0.46 -14.89 3.31
CA ILE A 116 -1.85 -14.48 3.45
C ILE A 116 -2.57 -15.54 4.29
N TYR A 117 -3.30 -15.10 5.28
CA TYR A 117 -4.19 -15.91 6.12
C TYR A 117 -5.62 -15.67 5.69
N LYS A 118 -6.41 -16.72 5.66
CA LYS A 118 -7.85 -16.67 5.39
C LYS A 118 -8.56 -17.49 6.44
N GLU A 119 -9.07 -16.82 7.46
CA GLU A 119 -9.57 -17.44 8.67
C GLU A 119 -10.93 -16.88 9.07
N THR A 120 -11.63 -17.62 9.90
CA THR A 120 -12.96 -17.25 10.43
C THR A 120 -12.80 -16.49 11.75
N ILE A 121 -13.62 -15.47 11.96
CA ILE A 121 -13.79 -14.84 13.27
C ILE A 121 -14.68 -15.78 14.10
N GLU A 122 -14.07 -16.48 15.07
CA GLU A 122 -14.75 -17.51 15.85
C GLU A 122 -15.55 -16.92 17.02
N SER A 123 -14.95 -15.98 17.73
CA SER A 123 -15.56 -15.36 18.89
C SER A 123 -14.94 -14.02 19.25
N THR A 124 -15.65 -13.28 20.11
CA THR A 124 -15.12 -12.10 20.78
C THR A 124 -15.33 -12.23 22.28
N SER A 125 -14.40 -11.70 23.06
CA SER A 125 -14.49 -11.67 24.51
C SER A 125 -13.90 -10.39 25.10
N ARG A 126 -14.29 -10.05 26.32
CA ARG A 126 -13.77 -8.88 27.04
C ARG A 126 -13.25 -9.29 28.40
N ASP A 127 -12.01 -8.92 28.70
CA ASP A 127 -11.50 -8.94 30.05
C ASP A 127 -11.77 -7.60 30.75
N TYR A 128 -12.72 -7.61 31.67
CA TYR A 128 -13.13 -6.40 32.40
C TYR A 128 -12.08 -5.94 33.42
N ASN A 129 -11.17 -6.83 33.85
CA ASN A 129 -10.11 -6.45 34.80
C ASN A 129 -8.99 -5.70 34.10
N LEU A 130 -8.65 -6.12 32.87
CA LEU A 130 -7.64 -5.49 32.04
C LEU A 130 -8.21 -4.41 31.13
N ASN A 131 -9.54 -4.32 31.03
CA ASN A 131 -10.26 -3.48 30.06
C ASN A 131 -9.83 -3.75 28.60
N GLU A 132 -9.52 -5.02 28.31
CA GLU A 132 -9.10 -5.46 26.99
C GLU A 132 -10.21 -6.21 26.26
N PHE A 133 -10.21 -6.06 24.92
CA PHE A 133 -11.11 -6.76 24.02
C PHE A 133 -10.31 -7.72 23.15
N TYR A 134 -10.72 -8.97 23.16
CA TYR A 134 -10.07 -10.06 22.44
C TYR A 134 -10.94 -10.55 21.31
N VAL A 135 -10.28 -10.92 20.20
CA VAL A 135 -10.89 -11.54 19.01
C VAL A 135 -10.19 -12.86 18.76
N GLU A 136 -10.96 -13.92 18.63
CA GLU A 136 -10.49 -15.23 18.22
C GLU A 136 -10.66 -15.36 16.70
N ILE A 137 -9.54 -15.52 15.98
CA ILE A 137 -9.50 -15.68 14.52
C ILE A 137 -8.79 -16.99 14.22
N GLY A 138 -9.54 -17.97 13.68
CA GLY A 138 -9.06 -19.33 13.55
C GLY A 138 -8.68 -19.90 14.92
N GLU A 139 -7.45 -20.35 15.07
CA GLU A 139 -6.93 -20.93 16.32
C GLU A 139 -6.22 -19.91 17.24
N TYR A 140 -6.20 -18.63 16.88
CA TYR A 140 -5.42 -17.61 17.58
C TYR A 140 -6.32 -16.53 18.17
N THR A 141 -5.88 -16.03 19.33
CA THR A 141 -6.54 -14.90 20.02
C THR A 141 -5.66 -13.66 19.92
N TYR A 142 -6.27 -12.55 19.54
CA TYR A 142 -5.61 -11.26 19.34
C TYR A 142 -6.31 -10.17 20.13
N THR A 143 -5.55 -9.14 20.56
CA THR A 143 -6.15 -7.86 20.93
C THR A 143 -6.39 -7.01 19.67
N LEU A 144 -7.27 -6.01 19.77
CA LEU A 144 -7.48 -5.09 18.64
C LEU A 144 -6.23 -4.24 18.35
N SER A 145 -5.41 -3.98 19.38
CA SER A 145 -4.13 -3.28 19.22
C SER A 145 -3.13 -4.11 18.43
N ASP A 146 -2.97 -5.41 18.79
CA ASP A 146 -2.06 -6.32 18.07
C ASP A 146 -2.46 -6.44 16.59
N LEU A 147 -3.77 -6.57 16.32
CA LEU A 147 -4.26 -6.62 14.94
C LEU A 147 -3.93 -5.36 14.17
N PHE A 148 -4.08 -4.19 14.79
CA PHE A 148 -3.77 -2.92 14.14
C PHE A 148 -2.26 -2.70 13.96
N GLU A 149 -1.44 -3.09 14.93
CA GLU A 149 0.01 -2.86 14.90
C GLU A 149 0.73 -3.82 13.94
N ASP A 150 0.34 -5.10 13.93
CA ASP A 150 1.10 -6.16 13.26
C ASP A 150 0.49 -6.63 11.94
N PHE A 151 -0.79 -6.36 11.68
CA PHE A 151 -1.49 -6.93 10.53
C PHE A 151 -2.11 -5.90 9.60
N GLU A 152 -2.31 -6.34 8.35
CA GLU A 152 -3.12 -5.66 7.33
C GLU A 152 -4.33 -6.55 7.00
N LEU A 153 -5.48 -5.92 6.78
CA LEU A 153 -6.72 -6.55 6.34
C LEU A 153 -6.90 -6.35 4.83
N PHE A 154 -7.30 -7.40 4.12
CA PHE A 154 -7.71 -7.27 2.72
C PHE A 154 -9.21 -7.01 2.63
N GLU A 155 -9.58 -5.87 2.10
CA GLU A 155 -10.98 -5.49 1.97
C GLU A 155 -11.18 -4.54 0.79
N ASN A 156 -12.27 -4.75 0.04
CA ASN A 156 -12.62 -3.96 -1.15
C ASN A 156 -11.50 -3.93 -2.23
N GLY A 157 -10.70 -5.02 -2.33
CA GLY A 157 -9.65 -5.15 -3.33
C GLY A 157 -8.31 -4.52 -2.94
N GLU A 158 -8.17 -4.01 -1.71
CA GLU A 158 -6.93 -3.38 -1.24
C GLU A 158 -6.51 -3.90 0.16
N TRP A 159 -5.19 -3.85 0.40
CA TRP A 159 -4.61 -4.09 1.72
C TRP A 159 -4.59 -2.78 2.51
N LYS A 160 -5.13 -2.80 3.71
CA LYS A 160 -5.20 -1.62 4.60
C LYS A 160 -4.87 -2.01 6.04
N PRO A 161 -4.49 -1.06 6.92
CA PRO A 161 -4.34 -1.32 8.34
C PRO A 161 -5.60 -1.98 8.91
N PHE A 162 -5.43 -2.90 9.86
CA PHE A 162 -6.55 -3.58 10.52
C PHE A 162 -7.28 -2.62 11.48
N GLY A 163 -7.98 -1.64 10.92
CA GLY A 163 -8.57 -0.54 11.66
C GLY A 163 -9.66 0.21 10.89
N VAL A 164 -10.15 1.27 11.52
CA VAL A 164 -11.18 2.17 10.97
C VAL A 164 -10.52 3.36 10.29
N GLU A 165 -10.93 3.68 9.07
CA GLU A 165 -10.56 4.91 8.38
C GLU A 165 -11.19 6.12 9.10
N GLU A 166 -10.37 7.17 9.36
CA GLU A 166 -10.79 8.41 10.01
C GLU A 166 -11.32 9.44 8.99
#